data_7e742a8ff1a690bfe88497b6fac9e24a
#
_entry.id   7e742a8ff1a690bfe88497b6fac9e24a
#
_cell.length_a   1.000
_cell.length_b   1.000
_cell.length_c   1.000
_cell.angle_alpha   90.00
_cell.angle_beta   90.00
_cell.angle_gamma   90.00
#
_symmetry.space_group_name_H-M   'P 1'
#
loop_
_entity.id
_entity.type
_entity.pdbx_description
1 polymer ?
#
loop_
_entity_poly.entity_id
_entity_poly.type
_entity_poly.pdbx_seq_one_letter_code
_entity_poly.pdbx_strand_id
1 'polypeptide(L)'
;MRFLRIVLLFFFVATINSSMAQKRKNVAEKVKKESVKVEKTQSSTSDLLYENMLENTQRVFIIDSLVVDKVSFLEHIPLPKECGSVFRYDDFFNSQGHENNYVFLNEFENKAFFSQNDKNGMTQIFTMDKLGDKWSAPQPVEGIGTENSPNHPFMMADGFTFYFAQKGEQSVGGYDIFVTRYDSDSGVFLRPNNIGLPFNSKSNDFFYCEDELDSLGWFVTDRNQPEGKVCIYTFEPSKNRTNYNLEDNSKEMIRSYAEIRHIKDTWPSEKIRETAMLRQKRMMQRSSNKNVKGEYDIIINDGLTYTTIEQFRSEEAQKTFLETCQAKERAKNDAAQLDALRDRYADSDESGKQELRPIIIDAERELEKLYERIKTAEKRVRMLENKAINK
;
A
#
# COMPACT_ATOMS: atom_id res chain seq x y z
N MET A 1 -23.08 -61.61 -50.22
CA MET A 1 -22.02 -60.60 -50.37
C MET A 1 -22.31 -59.24 -49.66
N ARG A 2 -23.55 -58.88 -49.38
CA ARG A 2 -23.84 -57.59 -48.68
C ARG A 2 -23.61 -57.71 -47.15
N PHE A 3 -23.80 -58.85 -46.51
CA PHE A 3 -23.58 -59.03 -45.05
C PHE A 3 -22.10 -58.98 -44.65
N LEU A 4 -21.21 -59.47 -45.51
CA LEU A 4 -19.75 -59.48 -45.21
C LEU A 4 -19.13 -58.10 -45.27
N ARG A 5 -19.68 -57.19 -46.07
CA ARG A 5 -19.21 -55.80 -46.14
C ARG A 5 -19.60 -54.95 -44.92
N ILE A 6 -20.73 -55.19 -44.32
CA ILE A 6 -21.21 -54.51 -43.14
C ILE A 6 -20.40 -54.91 -41.88
N VAL A 7 -20.04 -56.16 -41.73
CA VAL A 7 -19.19 -56.66 -40.63
C VAL A 7 -17.77 -56.07 -40.71
N LEU A 8 -17.19 -55.99 -41.92
CA LEU A 8 -15.87 -55.37 -42.14
C LEU A 8 -15.86 -53.85 -41.84
N LEU A 9 -16.96 -53.14 -42.12
CA LEU A 9 -17.07 -51.72 -41.84
C LEU A 9 -17.15 -51.46 -40.31
N PHE A 10 -17.89 -52.30 -39.55
CA PHE A 10 -17.97 -52.21 -38.11
C PHE A 10 -16.65 -52.54 -37.41
N PHE A 11 -15.88 -53.47 -37.87
CA PHE A 11 -14.55 -53.76 -37.36
C PHE A 11 -13.55 -52.62 -37.64
N PHE A 12 -13.65 -51.96 -38.79
CA PHE A 12 -12.76 -50.85 -39.16
C PHE A 12 -13.07 -49.58 -38.35
N VAL A 13 -14.36 -49.30 -38.04
CA VAL A 13 -14.78 -48.17 -37.19
C VAL A 13 -14.41 -48.44 -35.73
N ALA A 14 -14.52 -49.71 -35.25
CA ALA A 14 -14.10 -50.05 -33.88
C ALA A 14 -12.58 -49.91 -33.65
N THR A 15 -11.78 -50.28 -34.64
CA THR A 15 -10.30 -50.11 -34.56
C THR A 15 -9.83 -48.65 -34.64
N ILE A 16 -10.53 -47.82 -35.40
CA ILE A 16 -10.21 -46.33 -35.45
C ILE A 16 -10.61 -45.69 -34.09
N ASN A 17 -11.76 -46.02 -33.52
CA ASN A 17 -12.18 -45.50 -32.22
C ASN A 17 -11.27 -45.92 -31.06
N SER A 18 -10.79 -47.15 -31.06
CA SER A 18 -9.84 -47.63 -30.04
C SER A 18 -8.45 -46.96 -30.19
N SER A 19 -7.99 -46.76 -31.42
CA SER A 19 -6.73 -46.02 -31.71
C SER A 19 -6.81 -44.56 -31.29
N MET A 20 -7.95 -43.88 -31.51
CA MET A 20 -8.18 -42.48 -31.08
C MET A 20 -8.30 -42.38 -29.56
N ALA A 21 -8.95 -43.32 -28.89
CA ALA A 21 -9.05 -43.36 -27.43
C ALA A 21 -7.67 -43.59 -26.77
N GLN A 22 -6.84 -44.45 -27.37
CA GLN A 22 -5.48 -44.69 -26.89
C GLN A 22 -4.53 -43.50 -27.12
N LYS A 23 -4.66 -42.80 -28.27
CA LYS A 23 -3.95 -41.52 -28.49
C LYS A 23 -4.36 -40.46 -27.50
N ARG A 24 -5.64 -40.30 -27.19
CA ARG A 24 -6.15 -39.34 -26.18
C ARG A 24 -5.65 -39.66 -24.77
N LYS A 25 -5.61 -40.95 -24.37
CA LYS A 25 -5.02 -41.35 -23.09
C LYS A 25 -3.54 -41.06 -23.00
N ASN A 26 -2.77 -41.34 -24.06
CA ASN A 26 -1.32 -41.07 -24.07
C ASN A 26 -1.00 -39.56 -24.04
N VAL A 27 -1.81 -38.72 -24.72
CA VAL A 27 -1.66 -37.24 -24.65
C VAL A 27 -2.02 -36.72 -23.27
N ALA A 28 -3.12 -37.20 -22.66
CA ALA A 28 -3.52 -36.82 -21.31
C ALA A 28 -2.48 -37.22 -20.24
N GLU A 29 -1.88 -38.43 -20.40
CA GLU A 29 -0.82 -38.90 -19.51
C GLU A 29 0.50 -38.14 -19.68
N LYS A 30 0.82 -37.72 -20.92
CA LYS A 30 1.99 -36.89 -21.20
C LYS A 30 1.83 -35.47 -20.64
N VAL A 31 0.66 -34.85 -20.81
CA VAL A 31 0.35 -33.52 -20.23
C VAL A 31 0.37 -33.59 -18.68
N LYS A 32 -0.17 -34.65 -18.10
CA LYS A 32 -0.13 -34.86 -16.64
C LYS A 32 1.30 -35.08 -16.12
N LYS A 33 2.15 -35.78 -16.88
CA LYS A 33 3.58 -35.97 -16.53
C LYS A 33 4.38 -34.70 -16.70
N GLU A 34 4.07 -33.86 -17.70
CA GLU A 34 4.72 -32.55 -17.89
C GLU A 34 4.30 -31.56 -16.80
N SER A 35 3.02 -31.47 -16.46
CA SER A 35 2.54 -30.61 -15.36
C SER A 35 3.13 -31.01 -14.00
N VAL A 36 3.18 -32.29 -13.67
CA VAL A 36 3.83 -32.80 -12.45
C VAL A 36 5.35 -32.53 -12.44
N LYS A 37 6.00 -32.55 -13.60
CA LYS A 37 7.43 -32.24 -13.71
C LYS A 37 7.70 -30.75 -13.53
N VAL A 38 6.82 -29.87 -14.05
CA VAL A 38 6.90 -28.42 -13.86
C VAL A 38 6.68 -28.06 -12.38
N GLU A 39 5.64 -28.62 -11.72
CA GLU A 39 5.42 -28.43 -10.29
C GLU A 39 6.59 -28.90 -9.41
N LYS A 40 7.15 -30.08 -9.70
CA LYS A 40 8.34 -30.58 -8.96
C LYS A 40 9.58 -29.70 -9.18
N THR A 41 9.77 -29.16 -10.40
CA THR A 41 10.93 -28.31 -10.69
C THR A 41 10.79 -26.96 -9.98
N GLN A 42 9.60 -26.38 -9.95
CA GLN A 42 9.33 -25.12 -9.28
C GLN A 42 9.45 -25.25 -7.74
N SER A 43 8.93 -26.32 -7.16
CA SER A 43 9.11 -26.62 -5.73
C SER A 43 10.58 -26.76 -5.34
N SER A 44 11.41 -27.39 -6.18
CA SER A 44 12.85 -27.52 -5.89
C SER A 44 13.62 -26.20 -5.98
N THR A 45 13.23 -25.31 -6.89
CA THR A 45 13.84 -23.96 -7.04
C THR A 45 13.48 -23.06 -5.86
N SER A 46 12.23 -23.06 -5.45
CA SER A 46 11.72 -22.33 -4.29
C SER A 46 12.38 -22.79 -2.98
N ASP A 47 12.54 -24.11 -2.79
CA ASP A 47 13.22 -24.65 -1.61
C ASP A 47 14.70 -24.27 -1.56
N LEU A 48 15.40 -24.26 -2.69
CA LEU A 48 16.77 -23.79 -2.79
C LEU A 48 16.88 -22.29 -2.48
N LEU A 49 15.95 -21.48 -3.00
CA LEU A 49 15.89 -20.06 -2.72
C LEU A 49 15.67 -19.81 -1.21
N TYR A 50 14.75 -20.53 -0.58
CA TYR A 50 14.51 -20.46 0.86
C TYR A 50 15.77 -20.79 1.67
N GLU A 51 16.46 -21.88 1.36
CA GLU A 51 17.68 -22.27 2.07
C GLU A 51 18.81 -21.24 1.90
N ASN A 52 18.93 -20.62 0.71
CA ASN A 52 19.89 -19.54 0.47
C ASN A 52 19.54 -18.25 1.23
N MET A 53 18.25 -17.95 1.40
CA MET A 53 17.81 -16.78 2.17
C MET A 53 17.89 -17.00 3.68
N LEU A 54 17.87 -18.26 4.13
CA LEU A 54 17.84 -18.61 5.56
C LEU A 54 19.04 -18.02 6.33
N GLU A 55 20.22 -18.06 5.75
CA GLU A 55 21.44 -17.51 6.37
C GLU A 55 21.40 -15.97 6.49
N ASN A 56 20.53 -15.31 5.70
CA ASN A 56 20.31 -13.88 5.69
C ASN A 56 19.01 -13.47 6.37
N THR A 57 18.45 -14.32 7.24
CA THR A 57 17.23 -14.02 8.00
C THR A 57 17.42 -12.77 8.84
N GLN A 58 16.58 -11.77 8.60
CA GLN A 58 16.63 -10.48 9.31
C GLN A 58 16.15 -10.65 10.75
N ARG A 59 16.82 -9.97 11.67
CA ARG A 59 16.35 -9.83 13.05
C ARG A 59 15.23 -8.79 13.06
N VAL A 60 14.01 -9.25 13.33
CA VAL A 60 12.82 -8.40 13.39
C VAL A 60 12.20 -8.53 14.77
N PHE A 61 11.92 -7.42 15.40
CA PHE A 61 11.18 -7.41 16.65
C PHE A 61 9.68 -7.37 16.36
N ILE A 62 8.99 -8.50 16.55
CA ILE A 62 7.55 -8.62 16.33
C ILE A 62 6.84 -8.32 17.66
N ILE A 63 6.07 -7.25 17.67
CA ILE A 63 5.38 -6.72 18.85
C ILE A 63 4.13 -7.54 19.16
N ASP A 64 3.32 -7.81 18.11
CA ASP A 64 2.02 -8.46 18.23
C ASP A 64 1.62 -9.15 16.92
N SER A 65 0.56 -9.96 16.99
CA SER A 65 -0.03 -10.63 15.82
C SER A 65 -1.54 -10.74 15.96
N LEU A 66 -2.25 -10.57 14.84
CA LEU A 66 -3.71 -10.64 14.77
C LEU A 66 -4.15 -11.48 13.58
N VAL A 67 -4.96 -12.53 13.83
CA VAL A 67 -5.54 -13.35 12.77
C VAL A 67 -6.92 -12.82 12.40
N VAL A 68 -7.11 -12.57 11.09
CA VAL A 68 -8.33 -11.96 10.54
C VAL A 68 -8.76 -12.66 9.26
N ASP A 69 -9.94 -12.32 8.75
CA ASP A 69 -10.38 -12.77 7.43
C ASP A 69 -9.55 -12.07 6.33
N LYS A 70 -9.12 -12.86 5.34
CA LYS A 70 -8.31 -12.38 4.22
C LYS A 70 -8.97 -11.22 3.46
N VAL A 71 -10.29 -11.24 3.35
CA VAL A 71 -11.05 -10.21 2.59
C VAL A 71 -11.14 -8.87 3.31
N SER A 72 -10.90 -8.81 4.63
CA SER A 72 -11.06 -7.61 5.46
C SER A 72 -9.78 -7.18 6.18
N PHE A 73 -8.61 -7.75 5.85
CA PHE A 73 -7.39 -7.49 6.60
C PHE A 73 -6.99 -6.00 6.63
N LEU A 74 -7.29 -5.24 5.57
CA LEU A 74 -6.98 -3.79 5.51
C LEU A 74 -7.68 -2.99 6.62
N GLU A 75 -8.88 -3.40 7.02
CA GLU A 75 -9.64 -2.75 8.10
C GLU A 75 -8.97 -2.87 9.47
N HIS A 76 -8.03 -3.82 9.59
CA HIS A 76 -7.31 -4.13 10.82
C HIS A 76 -5.88 -3.58 10.85
N ILE A 77 -5.44 -2.89 9.80
CA ILE A 77 -4.14 -2.21 9.76
C ILE A 77 -4.37 -0.73 10.11
N PRO A 78 -3.95 -0.27 11.30
CA PRO A 78 -4.21 1.08 11.76
C PRO A 78 -3.20 2.08 11.16
N LEU A 79 -3.11 2.13 9.84
CA LEU A 79 -2.17 3.00 9.12
C LEU A 79 -2.58 4.47 9.29
N PRO A 80 -1.71 5.35 9.81
CA PRO A 80 -1.97 6.77 9.89
C PRO A 80 -2.08 7.40 8.49
N LYS A 81 -2.91 8.44 8.34
CA LYS A 81 -3.08 9.15 7.06
C LYS A 81 -1.77 9.75 6.52
N GLU A 82 -0.85 10.09 7.41
CA GLU A 82 0.47 10.59 7.07
C GLU A 82 1.34 9.57 6.31
N CYS A 83 0.98 8.30 6.38
CA CYS A 83 1.60 7.22 5.60
C CYS A 83 0.83 6.89 4.32
N GLY A 84 -0.22 7.66 4.00
CA GLY A 84 -1.16 7.36 2.93
C GLY A 84 -2.30 6.45 3.38
N SER A 85 -3.05 5.93 2.41
CA SER A 85 -4.20 5.06 2.67
C SER A 85 -4.26 3.91 1.67
N VAL A 86 -4.74 2.75 2.09
CA VAL A 86 -4.88 1.58 1.22
C VAL A 86 -6.35 1.17 1.15
N PHE A 87 -6.82 0.90 -0.06
CA PHE A 87 -8.20 0.57 -0.36
C PHE A 87 -8.26 -0.71 -1.18
N ARG A 88 -9.40 -1.38 -1.16
CA ARG A 88 -9.74 -2.33 -2.21
C ARG A 88 -10.04 -1.55 -3.49
N TYR A 89 -9.71 -2.13 -4.64
CA TYR A 89 -9.91 -1.48 -5.95
C TYR A 89 -11.37 -1.07 -6.15
N ASP A 90 -12.29 -2.01 -5.88
CA ASP A 90 -13.73 -1.79 -6.10
C ASP A 90 -14.32 -0.69 -5.20
N ASP A 91 -13.80 -0.55 -3.97
CA ASP A 91 -14.21 0.51 -3.05
C ASP A 91 -13.70 1.90 -3.51
N PHE A 92 -12.48 1.97 -4.03
CA PHE A 92 -11.87 3.22 -4.48
C PHE A 92 -12.49 3.74 -5.79
N PHE A 93 -12.71 2.84 -6.77
CA PHE A 93 -13.22 3.20 -8.09
C PHE A 93 -14.74 3.06 -8.22
N ASN A 94 -15.45 2.65 -7.16
CA ASN A 94 -16.88 2.33 -7.17
C ASN A 94 -17.23 1.35 -8.32
N SER A 95 -16.47 0.27 -8.42
CA SER A 95 -16.55 -0.77 -9.44
C SER A 95 -16.85 -2.14 -8.84
N GLN A 96 -16.88 -3.20 -9.65
CA GLN A 96 -17.09 -4.57 -9.22
C GLN A 96 -16.22 -5.53 -10.04
N GLY A 97 -15.83 -6.65 -9.43
CA GLY A 97 -15.09 -7.70 -10.12
C GLY A 97 -13.57 -7.61 -9.99
N HIS A 98 -13.06 -6.74 -9.13
CA HIS A 98 -11.62 -6.56 -8.85
C HIS A 98 -11.29 -6.87 -7.40
N GLU A 99 -11.93 -7.89 -6.82
CA GLU A 99 -11.90 -8.23 -5.39
C GLU A 99 -10.49 -8.46 -4.83
N ASN A 100 -9.52 -8.86 -5.67
CA ASN A 100 -8.15 -9.13 -5.28
C ASN A 100 -7.16 -8.01 -5.66
N ASN A 101 -7.66 -6.85 -6.07
CA ASN A 101 -6.84 -5.72 -6.50
C ASN A 101 -6.91 -4.61 -5.44
N TYR A 102 -5.80 -3.89 -5.29
CA TYR A 102 -5.63 -2.92 -4.22
C TYR A 102 -5.13 -1.59 -4.76
N VAL A 103 -5.47 -0.51 -4.05
CA VAL A 103 -5.09 0.87 -4.37
C VAL A 103 -4.37 1.46 -3.17
N PHE A 104 -3.19 2.00 -3.38
CA PHE A 104 -2.52 2.90 -2.44
C PHE A 104 -2.75 4.34 -2.88
N LEU A 105 -3.14 5.19 -1.96
CA LEU A 105 -3.29 6.63 -2.13
C LEU A 105 -2.30 7.33 -1.19
N ASN A 106 -1.48 8.23 -1.72
CA ASN A 106 -0.49 8.94 -0.91
C ASN A 106 -1.14 9.89 0.12
N GLU A 107 -0.36 10.40 1.07
CA GLU A 107 -0.79 11.27 2.17
C GLU A 107 -1.42 12.59 1.70
N PHE A 108 -1.04 13.08 0.51
CA PHE A 108 -1.60 14.29 -0.10
C PHE A 108 -2.87 14.04 -0.91
N GLU A 109 -3.31 12.78 -1.01
CA GLU A 109 -4.48 12.34 -1.78
C GLU A 109 -4.45 12.77 -3.27
N ASN A 110 -3.24 12.94 -3.82
CA ASN A 110 -3.01 13.40 -5.18
C ASN A 110 -2.26 12.43 -6.09
N LYS A 111 -1.78 11.29 -5.56
CA LYS A 111 -1.14 10.23 -6.34
C LYS A 111 -1.62 8.86 -5.88
N ALA A 112 -2.08 8.06 -6.82
CA ALA A 112 -2.52 6.69 -6.56
C ALA A 112 -1.66 5.68 -7.32
N PHE A 113 -1.37 4.55 -6.66
CA PHE A 113 -0.82 3.34 -7.27
C PHE A 113 -1.82 2.21 -7.08
N PHE A 114 -2.13 1.45 -8.11
CA PHE A 114 -3.10 0.38 -8.03
C PHE A 114 -2.77 -0.80 -8.93
N SER A 115 -3.19 -1.99 -8.51
CA SER A 115 -3.09 -3.18 -9.33
C SER A 115 -4.38 -3.38 -10.14
N GLN A 116 -4.24 -3.82 -11.38
CA GLN A 116 -5.35 -4.15 -12.27
C GLN A 116 -5.00 -5.39 -13.10
N ASN A 117 -5.98 -6.27 -13.31
CA ASN A 117 -5.80 -7.46 -14.13
C ASN A 117 -5.84 -7.10 -15.61
N ASP A 118 -4.95 -7.70 -16.38
CA ASP A 118 -5.03 -7.73 -17.84
C ASP A 118 -6.09 -8.74 -18.32
N LYS A 119 -6.26 -8.84 -19.65
CA LYS A 119 -7.20 -9.78 -20.29
C LYS A 119 -6.89 -11.26 -20.03
N ASN A 120 -5.66 -11.56 -19.62
CA ASN A 120 -5.19 -12.92 -19.31
C ASN A 120 -5.25 -13.24 -17.82
N GLY A 121 -5.72 -12.31 -16.98
CA GLY A 121 -5.77 -12.44 -15.53
C GLY A 121 -4.43 -12.16 -14.82
N MET A 122 -3.42 -11.66 -15.55
CA MET A 122 -2.16 -11.19 -14.97
C MET A 122 -2.36 -9.77 -14.43
N THR A 123 -1.84 -9.51 -13.23
CA THR A 123 -1.89 -8.16 -12.65
C THR A 123 -0.73 -7.31 -13.11
N GLN A 124 -1.01 -6.01 -13.28
CA GLN A 124 -0.04 -4.95 -13.53
C GLN A 124 -0.30 -3.80 -12.56
N ILE A 125 0.75 -3.10 -12.14
CA ILE A 125 0.62 -1.89 -11.31
C ILE A 125 0.57 -0.67 -12.23
N PHE A 126 -0.41 0.20 -11.96
CA PHE A 126 -0.63 1.48 -12.61
C PHE A 126 -0.47 2.61 -11.61
N THR A 127 -0.22 3.80 -12.11
CA THR A 127 -0.23 5.05 -11.34
C THR A 127 -1.15 6.08 -11.99
N MET A 128 -1.72 6.96 -11.16
CA MET A 128 -2.49 8.13 -11.57
C MET A 128 -2.11 9.32 -10.70
N ASP A 129 -2.07 10.50 -11.30
CA ASP A 129 -1.90 11.77 -10.61
C ASP A 129 -3.22 12.56 -10.63
N LYS A 130 -3.55 13.23 -9.52
CA LYS A 130 -4.74 14.07 -9.41
C LYS A 130 -4.34 15.51 -9.70
N LEU A 131 -4.94 16.07 -10.73
CA LEU A 131 -4.77 17.46 -11.15
C LEU A 131 -6.05 18.23 -10.82
N GLY A 132 -6.03 19.04 -9.76
CA GLY A 132 -7.24 19.62 -9.19
C GLY A 132 -8.20 18.54 -8.72
N ASP A 133 -9.44 18.52 -9.25
CA ASP A 133 -10.45 17.51 -8.90
C ASP A 133 -10.47 16.30 -9.83
N LYS A 134 -9.60 16.23 -10.83
CA LYS A 134 -9.61 15.16 -11.85
C LYS A 134 -8.36 14.29 -11.77
N TRP A 135 -8.59 12.98 -11.86
CA TRP A 135 -7.52 12.02 -12.04
C TRP A 135 -7.03 11.97 -13.50
N SER A 136 -5.72 11.84 -13.69
CA SER A 136 -5.12 11.55 -15.00
C SER A 136 -5.56 10.18 -15.51
N ALA A 137 -5.33 9.90 -16.80
CA ALA A 137 -5.43 8.54 -17.30
C ALA A 137 -4.41 7.63 -16.61
N PRO A 138 -4.78 6.35 -16.28
CA PRO A 138 -3.85 5.38 -15.72
C PRO A 138 -2.61 5.18 -16.59
N GLN A 139 -1.43 5.19 -16.00
CA GLN A 139 -0.17 4.89 -16.65
C GLN A 139 0.45 3.64 -16.03
N PRO A 140 0.95 2.68 -16.82
CA PRO A 140 1.68 1.54 -16.28
C PRO A 140 2.92 2.02 -15.53
N VAL A 141 3.22 1.40 -14.40
CA VAL A 141 4.45 1.67 -13.65
C VAL A 141 5.62 1.00 -14.35
N GLU A 142 6.59 1.80 -14.80
CA GLU A 142 7.80 1.29 -15.46
C GLU A 142 8.81 0.74 -14.44
N GLY A 143 9.52 -0.32 -14.79
CA GLY A 143 10.49 -1.02 -13.94
C GLY A 143 9.90 -2.18 -13.12
N ILE A 144 8.57 -2.32 -13.07
CA ILE A 144 7.88 -3.46 -12.46
C ILE A 144 7.22 -4.27 -13.57
N GLY A 145 7.75 -5.48 -13.82
CA GLY A 145 7.24 -6.37 -14.88
C GLY A 145 5.86 -6.95 -14.54
N THR A 146 5.11 -7.34 -15.57
CA THR A 146 3.76 -7.93 -15.43
C THR A 146 3.78 -9.45 -15.30
N GLU A 147 4.87 -10.10 -15.70
CA GLU A 147 5.02 -11.55 -15.77
C GLU A 147 4.87 -12.24 -14.42
N ASN A 148 5.08 -11.50 -13.33
CA ASN A 148 5.03 -12.01 -11.96
C ASN A 148 3.75 -11.59 -11.20
N SER A 149 2.75 -11.05 -11.90
CA SER A 149 1.48 -10.59 -11.33
C SER A 149 1.64 -9.70 -10.08
N PRO A 150 2.31 -8.54 -10.17
CA PRO A 150 2.54 -7.65 -9.03
C PRO A 150 1.21 -7.09 -8.48
N ASN A 151 1.08 -7.03 -7.16
CA ASN A 151 -0.14 -6.61 -6.47
C ASN A 151 0.20 -5.93 -5.12
N HIS A 152 -0.80 -5.41 -4.42
CA HIS A 152 -0.69 -4.81 -3.08
C HIS A 152 0.37 -3.70 -3.00
N PRO A 153 0.26 -2.65 -3.83
CA PRO A 153 1.22 -1.55 -3.85
C PRO A 153 1.20 -0.74 -2.56
N PHE A 154 2.37 -0.34 -2.08
CA PHE A 154 2.55 0.60 -0.98
C PHE A 154 3.80 1.46 -1.20
N MET A 155 3.63 2.78 -1.22
CA MET A 155 4.71 3.76 -1.29
C MET A 155 4.99 4.29 0.10
N MET A 156 6.26 4.29 0.51
CA MET A 156 6.67 4.94 1.76
C MET A 156 6.50 6.46 1.67
N ALA A 157 6.40 7.11 2.83
CA ALA A 157 6.29 8.57 2.92
C ALA A 157 7.53 9.32 2.36
N ASP A 158 8.66 8.62 2.16
CA ASP A 158 9.84 9.17 1.50
C ASP A 158 9.63 9.46 0.00
N GLY A 159 8.55 8.93 -0.59
CA GLY A 159 8.20 9.07 -2.01
C GLY A 159 9.09 8.31 -2.99
N PHE A 160 10.02 7.48 -2.50
CA PHE A 160 10.98 6.73 -3.32
C PHE A 160 10.91 5.23 -3.08
N THR A 161 10.71 4.78 -1.85
CA THR A 161 10.70 3.35 -1.48
C THR A 161 9.31 2.77 -1.70
N PHE A 162 9.24 1.74 -2.54
CA PHE A 162 7.97 1.14 -2.97
C PHE A 162 7.95 -0.36 -2.68
N TYR A 163 6.96 -0.79 -1.94
CA TYR A 163 6.70 -2.20 -1.62
C TYR A 163 5.51 -2.72 -2.42
N PHE A 164 5.57 -3.98 -2.81
CA PHE A 164 4.46 -4.69 -3.45
C PHE A 164 4.67 -6.20 -3.32
N ALA A 165 3.62 -6.97 -3.51
CA ALA A 165 3.72 -8.44 -3.55
C ALA A 165 3.75 -8.93 -4.99
N GLN A 166 4.55 -9.94 -5.31
CA GLN A 166 4.54 -10.61 -6.61
C GLN A 166 4.86 -12.10 -6.47
N LYS A 167 4.51 -12.88 -7.51
CA LYS A 167 4.85 -14.30 -7.66
C LYS A 167 6.03 -14.45 -8.61
N GLY A 168 6.61 -15.64 -8.70
CA GLY A 168 7.57 -15.97 -9.75
C GLY A 168 8.81 -16.68 -9.24
N GLU A 169 9.82 -16.77 -10.09
CA GLU A 169 11.06 -17.53 -9.80
C GLU A 169 11.87 -16.97 -8.63
N GLN A 170 11.68 -15.70 -8.30
CA GLN A 170 12.35 -15.03 -7.17
C GLN A 170 11.49 -15.04 -5.89
N SER A 171 10.34 -15.71 -5.90
CA SER A 171 9.48 -15.89 -4.74
C SER A 171 9.77 -17.22 -4.06
N VAL A 172 9.83 -17.20 -2.73
CA VAL A 172 10.02 -18.38 -1.88
C VAL A 172 8.75 -19.20 -1.82
N GLY A 173 7.61 -18.52 -1.77
CA GLY A 173 6.29 -19.13 -1.69
C GLY A 173 5.40 -18.84 -2.89
N GLY A 174 4.18 -18.42 -2.62
CA GLY A 174 3.26 -17.89 -3.62
C GLY A 174 3.54 -16.43 -3.92
N TYR A 175 2.79 -15.52 -3.29
CA TYR A 175 3.15 -14.10 -3.24
C TYR A 175 4.26 -13.88 -2.22
N ASP A 176 5.30 -13.17 -2.62
CA ASP A 176 6.34 -12.63 -1.75
C ASP A 176 6.34 -11.11 -1.83
N ILE A 177 6.76 -10.45 -0.77
CA ILE A 177 6.92 -9.00 -0.72
C ILE A 177 8.27 -8.62 -1.33
N PHE A 178 8.21 -7.65 -2.24
CA PHE A 178 9.36 -7.05 -2.90
C PHE A 178 9.46 -5.57 -2.59
N VAL A 179 10.67 -5.05 -2.64
CA VAL A 179 10.98 -3.63 -2.50
C VAL A 179 11.72 -3.14 -3.73
N THR A 180 11.39 -1.94 -4.16
CA THR A 180 12.13 -1.20 -5.19
C THR A 180 12.22 0.26 -4.81
N ARG A 181 12.99 1.05 -5.55
CA ARG A 181 13.10 2.49 -5.38
C ARG A 181 12.85 3.20 -6.69
N TYR A 182 12.12 4.29 -6.60
CA TYR A 182 11.93 5.20 -7.71
C TYR A 182 13.22 6.00 -7.95
N ASP A 183 13.69 5.97 -9.17
CA ASP A 183 14.82 6.78 -9.62
C ASP A 183 14.28 8.03 -10.31
N SER A 184 14.45 9.18 -9.67
CA SER A 184 13.95 10.46 -10.16
C SER A 184 14.68 10.95 -11.43
N ASP A 185 15.90 10.48 -11.66
CA ASP A 185 16.69 10.90 -12.82
C ASP A 185 16.21 10.21 -14.10
N SER A 186 15.86 8.92 -14.00
CA SER A 186 15.35 8.13 -15.14
C SER A 186 13.82 8.09 -15.21
N GLY A 187 13.11 8.43 -14.12
CA GLY A 187 11.66 8.41 -14.05
C GLY A 187 11.05 7.00 -13.94
N VAL A 188 11.84 5.98 -13.58
CA VAL A 188 11.42 4.58 -13.50
C VAL A 188 11.78 3.96 -12.15
N PHE A 189 11.12 2.86 -11.80
CA PHE A 189 11.53 2.07 -10.64
C PHE A 189 12.73 1.17 -10.97
N LEU A 190 13.66 1.08 -10.04
CA LEU A 190 14.81 0.18 -10.13
C LEU A 190 14.34 -1.28 -10.06
N ARG A 191 15.26 -2.22 -10.39
CA ARG A 191 14.95 -3.64 -10.31
C ARG A 191 14.48 -4.02 -8.90
N PRO A 192 13.30 -4.66 -8.75
CA PRO A 192 12.80 -5.08 -7.46
C PRO A 192 13.67 -6.17 -6.81
N ASN A 193 13.77 -6.13 -5.49
CA ASN A 193 14.44 -7.12 -4.68
C ASN A 193 13.45 -7.77 -3.70
N ASN A 194 13.50 -9.08 -3.57
CA ASN A 194 12.79 -9.82 -2.53
C ASN A 194 13.30 -9.36 -1.15
N ILE A 195 12.39 -8.95 -0.24
CA ILE A 195 12.81 -8.44 1.08
C ILE A 195 13.35 -9.53 2.00
N GLY A 196 13.11 -10.81 1.67
CA GLY A 196 13.66 -11.97 2.36
C GLY A 196 12.94 -12.35 3.65
N LEU A 197 13.58 -13.26 4.39
CA LEU A 197 13.07 -13.79 5.64
C LEU A 197 13.30 -12.82 6.80
N PRO A 198 12.40 -12.72 7.78
CA PRO A 198 11.18 -13.50 7.99
C PRO A 198 9.92 -12.93 7.34
N PHE A 199 9.99 -11.82 6.62
CA PHE A 199 8.81 -11.20 6.02
C PHE A 199 8.17 -12.11 4.98
N ASN A 200 9.00 -12.70 4.11
CA ASN A 200 8.56 -13.70 3.15
C ASN A 200 8.64 -15.11 3.72
N SER A 201 7.88 -16.04 3.15
CA SER A 201 7.74 -17.41 3.63
C SER A 201 7.42 -18.38 2.49
N LYS A 202 7.29 -19.69 2.79
CA LYS A 202 6.81 -20.68 1.82
C LYS A 202 5.30 -20.58 1.52
N SER A 203 4.59 -19.66 2.17
CA SER A 203 3.16 -19.36 1.95
C SER A 203 2.98 -18.12 1.07
N ASN A 204 1.87 -17.41 1.18
CA ASN A 204 1.71 -16.12 0.53
C ASN A 204 1.93 -15.00 1.55
N ASP A 205 2.74 -14.04 1.17
CA ASP A 205 3.01 -12.82 1.92
C ASP A 205 2.50 -11.65 1.08
N PHE A 206 1.40 -11.00 1.55
CA PHE A 206 0.57 -10.16 0.68
C PHE A 206 0.87 -8.69 0.77
N PHE A 207 1.16 -8.18 1.96
CA PHE A 207 1.19 -6.75 2.20
C PHE A 207 2.29 -6.38 3.20
N TYR A 208 2.89 -5.21 3.01
CA TYR A 208 3.89 -4.63 3.89
C TYR A 208 3.74 -3.12 3.91
N CYS A 209 3.74 -2.52 5.09
CA CYS A 209 3.74 -1.08 5.26
C CYS A 209 4.46 -0.67 6.56
N GLU A 210 4.94 0.56 6.60
CA GLU A 210 5.60 1.15 7.78
C GLU A 210 5.06 2.55 8.08
N ASP A 211 4.98 2.86 9.36
CA ASP A 211 4.83 4.19 9.92
C ASP A 211 6.17 4.59 10.58
N GLU A 212 6.95 5.41 9.87
CA GLU A 212 8.26 5.86 10.34
C GLU A 212 8.16 6.75 11.58
N LEU A 213 7.07 7.54 11.71
CA LEU A 213 6.85 8.45 12.83
C LEU A 213 6.70 7.70 14.16
N ASP A 214 5.86 6.68 14.18
CA ASP A 214 5.63 5.87 15.36
C ASP A 214 6.56 4.65 15.44
N SER A 215 7.43 4.46 14.45
CA SER A 215 8.31 3.29 14.31
C SER A 215 7.54 1.98 14.45
N LEU A 216 6.47 1.84 13.68
CA LEU A 216 5.63 0.66 13.60
C LEU A 216 5.53 0.20 12.16
N GLY A 217 5.50 -1.11 11.96
CA GLY A 217 5.27 -1.71 10.65
C GLY A 217 4.31 -2.88 10.73
N TRP A 218 3.69 -3.19 9.62
CA TRP A 218 2.76 -4.32 9.48
C TRP A 218 3.09 -5.11 8.25
N PHE A 219 3.03 -6.42 8.36
CA PHE A 219 3.02 -7.29 7.20
C PHE A 219 1.96 -8.37 7.36
N VAL A 220 1.43 -8.84 6.23
CA VAL A 220 0.28 -9.75 6.16
C VAL A 220 0.65 -11.01 5.41
N THR A 221 0.37 -12.15 6.01
CA THR A 221 0.72 -13.46 5.48
C THR A 221 -0.35 -14.51 5.79
N ASP A 222 -0.50 -15.52 4.94
CA ASP A 222 -1.36 -16.69 5.23
C ASP A 222 -0.57 -17.88 5.81
N ARG A 223 0.73 -17.67 6.17
CA ARG A 223 1.54 -18.74 6.81
C ARG A 223 0.87 -19.27 8.06
N ASN A 224 0.81 -20.59 8.16
CA ASN A 224 0.23 -21.29 9.31
C ASN A 224 -1.24 -20.92 9.61
N GLN A 225 -1.98 -20.38 8.63
CA GLN A 225 -3.37 -20.01 8.78
C GLN A 225 -4.28 -20.98 7.98
N PRO A 226 -5.52 -21.23 8.45
CA PRO A 226 -6.51 -21.92 7.66
C PRO A 226 -6.90 -21.10 6.42
N GLU A 227 -7.43 -21.79 5.42
CA GLU A 227 -7.92 -21.14 4.19
C GLU A 227 -8.89 -20.00 4.49
N GLY A 228 -8.73 -18.86 3.80
CA GLY A 228 -9.53 -17.66 4.00
C GLY A 228 -9.10 -16.76 5.17
N LYS A 229 -8.08 -17.17 5.95
CA LYS A 229 -7.51 -16.35 7.03
C LYS A 229 -6.10 -15.87 6.70
N VAL A 230 -5.72 -14.75 7.30
CA VAL A 230 -4.36 -14.21 7.28
C VAL A 230 -3.96 -13.75 8.67
N CYS A 231 -2.66 -13.71 8.91
CA CYS A 231 -2.08 -13.12 10.11
C CYS A 231 -1.45 -11.77 9.76
N ILE A 232 -1.81 -10.73 10.49
CA ILE A 232 -1.17 -9.43 10.47
C ILE A 232 -0.16 -9.43 11.61
N TYR A 233 1.11 -9.30 11.30
CA TYR A 233 2.16 -9.09 12.29
C TYR A 233 2.46 -7.60 12.42
N THR A 234 2.49 -7.09 13.65
CA THR A 234 2.98 -5.75 13.97
C THR A 234 4.42 -5.85 14.42
N PHE A 235 5.31 -5.07 13.84
CA PHE A 235 6.75 -5.11 14.16
C PHE A 235 7.34 -3.71 14.31
N GLU A 236 8.54 -3.63 14.88
CA GLU A 236 9.34 -2.41 14.94
C GLU A 236 10.33 -2.38 13.76
N PRO A 237 10.17 -1.42 12.81
CA PRO A 237 11.11 -1.25 11.71
C PRO A 237 12.51 -0.90 12.22
N SER A 238 13.52 -1.46 11.60
CA SER A 238 14.92 -1.15 11.91
C SER A 238 15.52 -0.33 10.78
N LYS A 239 16.13 0.81 11.11
CA LYS A 239 16.85 1.66 10.13
C LYS A 239 17.97 0.93 9.42
N ASN A 240 18.62 -0.02 10.11
CA ASN A 240 19.69 -0.83 9.56
C ASN A 240 19.28 -2.30 9.58
N ARG A 241 19.37 -2.97 8.45
CA ARG A 241 19.16 -4.40 8.38
C ARG A 241 20.23 -5.11 9.17
N THR A 242 19.85 -5.87 10.18
CA THR A 242 20.72 -6.77 10.93
C THR A 242 20.19 -8.20 10.78
N ASN A 243 21.08 -9.15 10.52
CA ASN A 243 20.70 -10.55 10.33
C ASN A 243 21.10 -11.38 11.55
N TYR A 244 20.44 -12.53 11.71
CA TYR A 244 20.97 -13.58 12.58
C TYR A 244 22.22 -14.17 11.93
N ASN A 245 23.22 -14.56 12.75
CA ASN A 245 24.43 -15.22 12.28
C ASN A 245 24.50 -16.65 12.81
N LEU A 246 25.25 -17.51 12.11
CA LEU A 246 25.46 -18.91 12.49
C LEU A 246 26.51 -19.07 13.63
N GLU A 247 27.21 -18.01 14.00
CA GLU A 247 28.15 -18.04 15.12
C GLU A 247 27.43 -18.08 16.46
N ASP A 248 26.34 -17.31 16.58
CA ASP A 248 25.53 -17.19 17.79
C ASP A 248 24.28 -18.08 17.80
N ASN A 249 23.84 -18.58 16.62
CA ASN A 249 22.56 -19.28 16.47
C ASN A 249 22.76 -20.58 15.69
N SER A 250 22.11 -21.66 16.12
CA SER A 250 22.03 -22.86 15.29
C SER A 250 21.15 -22.62 14.06
N LYS A 251 21.39 -23.37 12.98
CA LYS A 251 20.55 -23.28 11.75
C LYS A 251 19.08 -23.51 12.05
N GLU A 252 18.75 -24.39 13.00
CA GLU A 252 17.36 -24.64 13.41
C GLU A 252 16.73 -23.46 14.16
N MET A 253 17.51 -22.74 14.97
CA MET A 253 17.04 -21.50 15.61
C MET A 253 16.77 -20.42 14.56
N ILE A 254 17.67 -20.23 13.59
CA ILE A 254 17.47 -19.26 12.50
C ILE A 254 16.22 -19.64 11.70
N ARG A 255 15.98 -20.94 11.44
CA ARG A 255 14.75 -21.40 10.80
C ARG A 255 13.51 -21.09 11.64
N SER A 256 13.57 -21.26 12.95
CA SER A 256 12.47 -20.88 13.86
C SER A 256 12.13 -19.38 13.76
N TYR A 257 13.15 -18.52 13.69
CA TYR A 257 12.96 -17.08 13.49
C TYR A 257 12.40 -16.75 12.09
N ALA A 258 12.92 -17.39 11.06
CA ALA A 258 12.45 -17.22 9.68
C ALA A 258 10.96 -17.61 9.50
N GLU A 259 10.55 -18.69 10.16
CA GLU A 259 9.16 -19.18 10.13
C GLU A 259 8.25 -18.48 11.14
N ILE A 260 8.80 -17.67 12.04
CA ILE A 260 8.08 -16.99 13.13
C ILE A 260 7.29 -18.03 13.96
N ARG A 261 7.94 -19.11 14.38
CA ARG A 261 7.24 -20.15 15.16
C ARG A 261 6.67 -19.61 16.46
N HIS A 262 7.40 -18.69 17.11
CA HIS A 262 6.95 -17.98 18.30
C HIS A 262 7.42 -16.52 18.26
N ILE A 263 6.49 -15.58 18.29
CA ILE A 263 6.84 -14.15 18.29
C ILE A 263 7.70 -13.75 19.52
N LYS A 264 7.55 -14.47 20.64
CA LYS A 264 8.35 -14.25 21.86
C LYS A 264 9.85 -14.37 21.63
N ASP A 265 10.25 -15.25 20.71
CA ASP A 265 11.66 -15.49 20.41
C ASP A 265 12.32 -14.26 19.75
N THR A 266 11.53 -13.34 19.24
CA THR A 266 11.98 -12.10 18.61
C THR A 266 12.13 -10.94 19.60
N TRP A 267 11.67 -11.10 20.87
CA TRP A 267 11.64 -10.01 21.82
C TRP A 267 13.00 -9.76 22.48
N PRO A 268 13.51 -8.52 22.44
CA PRO A 268 14.72 -8.17 23.18
C PRO A 268 14.51 -8.30 24.69
N SER A 269 13.33 -7.93 25.20
CA SER A 269 12.85 -8.15 26.55
C SER A 269 11.34 -7.88 26.64
N GLU A 270 10.68 -8.43 27.66
CA GLU A 270 9.26 -8.18 27.93
C GLU A 270 8.96 -6.67 28.13
N LYS A 271 9.85 -5.97 28.85
CA LYS A 271 9.70 -4.53 29.09
C LYS A 271 9.75 -3.70 27.79
N ILE A 272 10.60 -4.07 26.84
CA ILE A 272 10.69 -3.40 25.52
C ILE A 272 9.38 -3.64 24.76
N ARG A 273 8.85 -4.88 24.78
CA ARG A 273 7.59 -5.21 24.15
C ARG A 273 6.43 -4.41 24.74
N GLU A 274 6.31 -4.33 26.07
CA GLU A 274 5.28 -3.53 26.74
C GLU A 274 5.34 -2.05 26.30
N THR A 275 6.55 -1.50 26.18
CA THR A 275 6.76 -0.11 25.71
C THR A 275 6.29 0.05 24.26
N ALA A 276 6.60 -0.91 23.40
CA ALA A 276 6.17 -0.90 21.99
C ALA A 276 4.64 -1.04 21.86
N MET A 277 4.00 -1.90 22.66
CA MET A 277 2.54 -2.01 22.72
C MET A 277 1.87 -0.72 23.19
N LEU A 278 2.45 -0.03 24.18
CA LEU A 278 1.94 1.28 24.63
C LEU A 278 2.04 2.32 23.50
N ARG A 279 3.12 2.30 22.71
CA ARG A 279 3.30 3.17 21.54
C ARG A 279 2.22 2.88 20.49
N GLN A 280 2.01 1.62 20.14
CA GLN A 280 0.95 1.18 19.21
C GLN A 280 -0.44 1.64 19.71
N LYS A 281 -0.73 1.46 20.98
CA LYS A 281 -2.01 1.90 21.58
C LYS A 281 -2.20 3.42 21.49
N ARG A 282 -1.14 4.22 21.72
CA ARG A 282 -1.19 5.69 21.58
C ARG A 282 -1.46 6.11 20.14
N MET A 283 -0.79 5.47 19.18
CA MET A 283 -1.01 5.71 17.74
C MET A 283 -2.46 5.40 17.36
N MET A 284 -3.01 4.24 17.76
CA MET A 284 -4.42 3.88 17.52
C MET A 284 -5.40 4.88 18.12
N GLN A 285 -5.11 5.39 19.32
CA GLN A 285 -5.94 6.42 19.98
C GLN A 285 -5.88 7.76 19.21
N ARG A 286 -4.72 8.15 18.68
CA ARG A 286 -4.61 9.33 17.81
C ARG A 286 -5.40 9.16 16.52
N SER A 287 -5.30 8.01 15.87
CA SER A 287 -6.04 7.69 14.65
C SER A 287 -7.54 7.60 14.88
N SER A 288 -8.00 7.01 16.00
CA SER A 288 -9.43 6.95 16.34
C SER A 288 -10.01 8.31 16.74
N ASN A 289 -9.25 9.16 17.44
CA ASN A 289 -9.66 10.52 17.73
C ASN A 289 -9.74 11.41 16.48
N LYS A 290 -8.92 11.13 15.44
CA LYS A 290 -9.06 11.75 14.11
C LYS A 290 -10.29 11.24 13.33
N ASN A 291 -10.73 10.00 13.57
CA ASN A 291 -11.94 9.42 12.96
C ASN A 291 -13.25 9.86 13.62
N VAL A 292 -13.23 10.41 14.85
CA VAL A 292 -14.30 11.30 15.27
C VAL A 292 -14.14 12.52 14.37
N LYS A 293 -15.02 12.68 13.35
CA LYS A 293 -15.16 13.93 12.59
C LYS A 293 -15.36 15.06 13.59
N GLY A 294 -14.27 15.54 14.16
CA GLY A 294 -14.23 16.84 14.78
C GLY A 294 -14.53 17.85 13.69
N GLU A 295 -15.27 18.85 14.01
CA GLU A 295 -15.58 19.95 13.11
C GLU A 295 -14.29 20.61 12.56
N TYR A 296 -13.14 20.39 13.25
CA TYR A 296 -11.86 21.03 12.99
C TYR A 296 -10.67 20.08 13.27
N ASP A 297 -9.53 20.40 12.70
CA ASP A 297 -8.21 19.80 12.99
C ASP A 297 -7.23 20.93 13.35
N ILE A 298 -7.13 21.25 14.65
CA ILE A 298 -6.43 22.42 15.14
C ILE A 298 -5.20 21.99 15.93
N ILE A 299 -4.03 22.03 15.29
CA ILE A 299 -2.76 21.72 15.95
C ILE A 299 -2.35 22.90 16.83
N ILE A 300 -2.37 22.71 18.15
CA ILE A 300 -1.95 23.71 19.14
C ILE A 300 -0.43 23.62 19.39
N ASN A 301 0.08 22.40 19.62
CA ASN A 301 1.51 22.10 19.76
C ASN A 301 1.78 20.61 19.42
N ASP A 302 3.03 20.18 19.48
CA ASP A 302 3.49 18.84 19.07
C ASP A 302 2.78 17.67 19.77
N GLY A 303 2.11 17.91 20.89
CA GLY A 303 1.38 16.90 21.67
C GLY A 303 -0.13 17.12 21.78
N LEU A 304 -0.65 18.19 21.18
CA LEU A 304 -2.05 18.60 21.41
C LEU A 304 -2.73 19.12 20.15
N THR A 305 -3.76 18.39 19.72
CA THR A 305 -4.64 18.77 18.60
C THR A 305 -6.06 18.86 19.11
N TYR A 306 -6.77 19.91 18.76
CA TYR A 306 -8.20 20.09 19.05
C TYR A 306 -9.04 19.71 17.84
N THR A 307 -10.15 19.03 18.10
CA THR A 307 -11.11 18.60 17.08
C THR A 307 -12.43 19.35 17.16
N THR A 308 -12.66 20.06 18.26
CA THR A 308 -13.86 20.89 18.47
C THR A 308 -13.50 22.23 19.10
N ILE A 309 -14.39 23.20 18.95
CA ILE A 309 -14.19 24.59 19.46
C ILE A 309 -14.23 24.63 21.00
N GLU A 310 -15.00 23.77 21.64
CA GLU A 310 -15.16 23.72 23.08
C GLU A 310 -13.88 23.30 23.82
N GLN A 311 -12.90 22.73 23.10
CA GLN A 311 -11.61 22.32 23.67
C GLN A 311 -10.70 23.50 23.97
N PHE A 312 -10.96 24.69 23.40
CA PHE A 312 -10.18 25.88 23.69
C PHE A 312 -10.33 26.34 25.15
N ARG A 313 -9.21 26.60 25.80
CA ARG A 313 -9.14 27.18 27.16
C ARG A 313 -9.12 28.70 27.12
N SER A 314 -8.71 29.30 25.99
CA SER A 314 -8.67 30.73 25.77
C SER A 314 -9.81 31.17 24.87
N GLU A 315 -10.74 31.99 25.38
CA GLU A 315 -11.82 32.58 24.58
C GLU A 315 -11.26 33.46 23.43
N GLU A 316 -10.13 34.14 23.66
CA GLU A 316 -9.48 34.94 22.62
C GLU A 316 -8.87 34.06 21.51
N ALA A 317 -8.26 32.92 21.87
CA ALA A 317 -7.76 31.95 20.90
C ALA A 317 -8.91 31.34 20.08
N GLN A 318 -10.01 30.95 20.74
CA GLN A 318 -11.22 30.42 20.11
C GLN A 318 -11.80 31.42 19.10
N LYS A 319 -11.99 32.68 19.50
CA LYS A 319 -12.50 33.73 18.60
C LYS A 319 -11.58 33.96 17.41
N THR A 320 -10.25 34.09 17.65
CA THR A 320 -9.26 34.27 16.59
C THR A 320 -9.26 33.09 15.62
N PHE A 321 -9.47 31.87 16.13
CA PHE A 321 -9.58 30.68 15.30
C PHE A 321 -10.81 30.73 14.37
N LEU A 322 -11.98 31.08 14.89
CA LEU A 322 -13.21 31.20 14.07
C LEU A 322 -13.06 32.28 12.98
N GLU A 323 -12.46 33.42 13.29
CA GLU A 323 -12.14 34.46 12.32
C GLU A 323 -11.16 33.94 11.24
N THR A 324 -10.21 33.09 11.66
CA THR A 324 -9.25 32.46 10.71
C THR A 324 -9.95 31.45 9.79
N CYS A 325 -10.90 30.69 10.28
CA CYS A 325 -11.70 29.77 9.45
C CYS A 325 -12.50 30.53 8.38
N GLN A 326 -13.13 31.65 8.74
CA GLN A 326 -13.84 32.51 7.78
C GLN A 326 -12.90 33.11 6.73
N ALA A 327 -11.69 33.52 7.16
CA ALA A 327 -10.67 34.03 6.24
C ALA A 327 -10.16 32.95 5.27
N LYS A 328 -10.02 31.71 5.72
CA LYS A 328 -9.65 30.56 4.86
C LYS A 328 -10.72 30.26 3.82
N GLU A 329 -11.99 30.27 4.21
CA GLU A 329 -13.09 30.05 3.27
C GLU A 329 -13.17 31.16 2.22
N ARG A 330 -12.94 32.42 2.65
CA ARG A 330 -12.82 33.55 1.72
C ARG A 330 -11.64 33.36 0.77
N ALA A 331 -10.45 33.00 1.27
CA ALA A 331 -9.28 32.76 0.43
C ALA A 331 -9.51 31.67 -0.63
N LYS A 332 -10.23 30.62 -0.27
CA LYS A 332 -10.63 29.55 -1.19
C LYS A 332 -11.53 30.07 -2.31
N ASN A 333 -12.52 30.90 -1.98
CA ASN A 333 -13.43 31.49 -2.94
C ASN A 333 -12.71 32.50 -3.86
N ASP A 334 -11.82 33.34 -3.28
CA ASP A 334 -11.03 34.31 -4.03
C ASP A 334 -10.04 33.60 -4.98
N ALA A 335 -9.43 32.48 -4.56
CA ALA A 335 -8.58 31.65 -5.40
C ALA A 335 -9.36 31.03 -6.58
N ALA A 336 -10.56 30.51 -6.34
CA ALA A 336 -11.40 29.97 -7.42
C ALA A 336 -11.83 31.07 -8.43
N GLN A 337 -12.09 32.28 -7.96
CA GLN A 337 -12.39 33.41 -8.84
C GLN A 337 -11.17 33.83 -9.66
N LEU A 338 -9.98 33.82 -9.05
CA LEU A 338 -8.72 34.11 -9.74
C LEU A 338 -8.43 33.09 -10.84
N ASP A 339 -8.66 31.80 -10.59
CA ASP A 339 -8.49 30.74 -11.59
C ASP A 339 -9.48 30.94 -12.75
N ALA A 340 -10.73 31.28 -12.47
CA ALA A 340 -11.71 31.59 -13.52
C ALA A 340 -11.31 32.85 -14.35
N LEU A 341 -10.67 33.84 -13.73
CA LEU A 341 -10.12 35.00 -14.44
C LEU A 341 -8.93 34.62 -15.33
N ARG A 342 -8.07 33.71 -14.86
CA ARG A 342 -6.93 33.19 -15.65
C ARG A 342 -7.39 32.38 -16.86
N ASP A 343 -8.43 31.57 -16.71
CA ASP A 343 -9.03 30.81 -17.82
C ASP A 343 -9.60 31.77 -18.87
N ARG A 344 -10.35 32.78 -18.43
CA ARG A 344 -10.86 33.83 -19.34
C ARG A 344 -9.76 34.59 -20.04
N TYR A 345 -8.65 34.88 -19.34
CA TYR A 345 -7.48 35.51 -19.93
C TYR A 345 -6.83 34.66 -21.01
N ALA A 346 -6.73 33.35 -20.77
CA ALA A 346 -6.17 32.41 -21.75
C ALA A 346 -6.99 32.35 -23.06
N ASP A 347 -8.31 32.41 -22.94
CA ASP A 347 -9.26 32.33 -24.06
C ASP A 347 -9.53 33.69 -24.77
N SER A 348 -9.03 34.81 -24.21
CA SER A 348 -9.28 36.14 -24.73
C SER A 348 -8.34 36.54 -25.87
N ASP A 349 -8.81 37.45 -26.74
CA ASP A 349 -7.98 38.15 -27.72
C ASP A 349 -7.04 39.17 -27.03
N GLU A 350 -6.20 39.87 -27.78
CA GLU A 350 -5.19 40.79 -27.26
C GLU A 350 -5.81 41.96 -26.47
N SER A 351 -7.01 42.43 -26.90
CA SER A 351 -7.73 43.51 -26.18
C SER A 351 -8.25 43.01 -24.83
N GLY A 352 -8.90 41.80 -24.81
CA GLY A 352 -9.38 41.18 -23.58
C GLY A 352 -8.25 40.86 -22.59
N LYS A 353 -7.09 40.45 -23.09
CA LYS A 353 -5.89 40.23 -22.25
C LYS A 353 -5.38 41.52 -21.60
N GLN A 354 -5.39 42.64 -22.33
CA GLN A 354 -4.99 43.95 -21.77
C GLN A 354 -5.93 44.39 -20.64
N GLU A 355 -7.25 44.14 -20.75
CA GLU A 355 -8.22 44.47 -19.73
C GLU A 355 -8.14 43.54 -18.50
N LEU A 356 -7.96 42.26 -18.69
CA LEU A 356 -7.95 41.26 -17.60
C LEU A 356 -6.64 41.27 -16.80
N ARG A 357 -5.51 41.58 -17.43
CA ARG A 357 -4.20 41.54 -16.79
C ARG A 357 -4.11 42.31 -15.48
N PRO A 358 -4.51 43.62 -15.39
CA PRO A 358 -4.44 44.37 -14.14
C PRO A 358 -5.37 43.77 -13.07
N ILE A 359 -6.53 43.24 -13.44
CA ILE A 359 -7.50 42.64 -12.53
C ILE A 359 -6.90 41.38 -11.90
N ILE A 360 -6.24 40.53 -12.69
CA ILE A 360 -5.57 39.32 -12.22
C ILE A 360 -4.44 39.67 -11.25
N ILE A 361 -3.60 40.61 -11.60
CA ILE A 361 -2.47 41.05 -10.76
C ILE A 361 -2.96 41.60 -9.41
N ASP A 362 -4.03 42.38 -9.41
CA ASP A 362 -4.59 42.92 -8.16
C ASP A 362 -5.24 41.81 -7.32
N ALA A 363 -5.96 40.85 -7.95
CA ALA A 363 -6.55 39.68 -7.27
C ALA A 363 -5.43 38.80 -6.65
N GLU A 364 -4.35 38.53 -7.36
CA GLU A 364 -3.20 37.76 -6.86
C GLU A 364 -2.59 38.45 -5.62
N ARG A 365 -2.38 39.77 -5.68
CA ARG A 365 -1.82 40.54 -4.57
C ARG A 365 -2.71 40.53 -3.33
N GLU A 366 -4.02 40.68 -3.51
CA GLU A 366 -4.96 40.65 -2.38
C GLU A 366 -5.07 39.22 -1.78
N LEU A 367 -5.03 38.20 -2.59
CA LEU A 367 -5.02 36.80 -2.13
C LEU A 367 -3.74 36.49 -1.35
N GLU A 368 -2.57 36.94 -1.81
CA GLU A 368 -1.30 36.78 -1.10
C GLU A 368 -1.33 37.50 0.28
N LYS A 369 -1.84 38.70 0.36
CA LYS A 369 -2.04 39.41 1.64
C LYS A 369 -2.97 38.66 2.57
N LEU A 370 -4.04 38.03 2.03
CA LEU A 370 -4.99 37.27 2.82
C LEU A 370 -4.32 36.00 3.39
N TYR A 371 -3.50 35.29 2.62
CA TYR A 371 -2.73 34.14 3.10
C TYR A 371 -1.75 34.51 4.21
N GLU A 372 -1.05 35.63 4.10
CA GLU A 372 -0.13 36.11 5.15
C GLU A 372 -0.87 36.48 6.45
N ARG A 373 -2.09 37.05 6.34
CA ARG A 373 -2.96 37.31 7.50
C ARG A 373 -3.41 36.01 8.16
N ILE A 374 -3.82 35.02 7.38
CA ILE A 374 -4.22 33.68 7.88
C ILE A 374 -3.07 33.05 8.65
N LYS A 375 -1.86 33.02 8.06
CA LYS A 375 -0.67 32.43 8.68
C LYS A 375 -0.30 33.13 10.00
N THR A 376 -0.47 34.45 10.06
CA THR A 376 -0.22 35.24 11.28
C THR A 376 -1.27 34.95 12.33
N ALA A 377 -2.54 34.83 11.95
CA ALA A 377 -3.65 34.50 12.86
C ALA A 377 -3.49 33.08 13.42
N GLU A 378 -3.10 32.10 12.63
CA GLU A 378 -2.82 30.73 13.11
C GLU A 378 -1.71 30.69 14.18
N LYS A 379 -0.63 31.44 13.98
CA LYS A 379 0.44 31.57 14.97
C LYS A 379 -0.08 32.19 16.27
N ARG A 380 -0.95 33.22 16.15
CA ARG A 380 -1.56 33.88 17.29
C ARG A 380 -2.47 32.93 18.07
N VAL A 381 -3.30 32.14 17.40
CA VAL A 381 -4.16 31.11 18.03
C VAL A 381 -3.32 30.18 18.90
N ARG A 382 -2.26 29.58 18.30
CA ARG A 382 -1.36 28.67 19.04
C ARG A 382 -0.69 29.33 20.22
N MET A 383 -0.23 30.56 20.07
CA MET A 383 0.41 31.31 21.14
C MET A 383 -0.54 31.59 22.30
N LEU A 384 -1.76 32.04 22.01
CA LEU A 384 -2.77 32.35 23.02
C LEU A 384 -3.21 31.08 23.76
N GLU A 385 -3.43 30.00 23.04
CA GLU A 385 -3.88 28.75 23.64
C GLU A 385 -2.77 28.09 24.48
N ASN A 386 -1.54 28.02 23.99
CA ASN A 386 -0.41 27.51 24.77
C ASN A 386 -0.18 28.33 26.07
N LYS A 387 -0.40 29.65 26.02
CA LYS A 387 -0.35 30.49 27.22
C LYS A 387 -1.48 30.17 28.22
N ALA A 388 -2.66 29.78 27.74
CA ALA A 388 -3.77 29.39 28.59
C ALA A 388 -3.59 27.99 29.19
N ILE A 389 -2.95 27.08 28.46
CA ILE A 389 -2.65 25.70 28.92
C ILE A 389 -1.58 25.70 30.01
N ASN A 390 -0.60 26.60 29.93
CA ASN A 390 0.54 26.69 30.85
C ASN A 390 0.28 27.59 32.10
N LYS A 391 -0.93 28.10 32.27
CA LYS A 391 -1.42 28.75 33.49
C LYS A 391 -2.12 27.77 34.41
#